data_4120f78a8f7b8ae3b9cce640f0f191c4
#
_entry.id   4120f78a8f7b8ae3b9cce640f0f191c4
#
_cell.length_a   1.000
_cell.length_b   1.000
_cell.length_c   1.000
_cell.angle_alpha   90.00
_cell.angle_beta   90.00
_cell.angle_gamma   90.00
#
_symmetry.space_group_name_H-M   'P 1'
#
loop_
_entity.id
_entity.type
_entity.pdbx_description
1 polymer ?
#
loop_
_entity_poly.entity_id
_entity_poly.type
_entity_poly.pdbx_seq_one_letter_code
_entity_poly.pdbx_strand_id
1 'polypeptide(L)'
;MEMKFWFILFLIFLGFSCRKSIESELVLPKSIIAQKDSVAISWLALGDSYTIGQGVNQSERFPSQALELLKVKLIQNKRLTYIAKTGWTSADLLIAMGEQNLEGHNFVSLLVGVNDQYQGIDTSTYRKNFTNILNRSIQLAGGDQRRVFVLSIPDYSLTPIGRQLDTLKIRREIDWFNVINKRIALQNKCFYLDITELGRTAKNYPNWVAQDGLHPSALAYSKWAELIYANYLIY
;
A
#
# COMPACT_ATOMS: atom_id res chain seq x y z
N MET A 1 56.60 -37.20 40.22
CA MET A 1 55.49 -36.31 40.35
C MET A 1 54.91 -36.09 38.94
N GLU A 2 54.02 -36.97 38.55
CA GLU A 2 53.50 -37.07 37.15
C GLU A 2 52.23 -36.23 37.07
N MET A 3 52.18 -35.25 36.20
CA MET A 3 51.02 -34.44 35.86
C MET A 3 50.29 -35.10 34.65
N LYS A 4 49.11 -35.64 34.91
CA LYS A 4 48.24 -36.18 33.85
C LYS A 4 47.44 -35.03 33.21
N PHE A 5 47.71 -34.76 31.92
CA PHE A 5 46.90 -33.89 31.05
C PHE A 5 45.63 -34.62 30.61
N TRP A 6 44.47 -34.05 30.96
CA TRP A 6 43.17 -34.49 30.42
C TRP A 6 42.85 -33.64 29.19
N PHE A 7 42.79 -34.32 28.03
CA PHE A 7 42.27 -33.72 26.81
C PHE A 7 40.72 -33.84 26.84
N ILE A 8 40.03 -32.69 26.91
CA ILE A 8 38.59 -32.61 26.74
C ILE A 8 38.36 -32.41 25.23
N LEU A 9 37.78 -33.40 24.58
CA LEU A 9 37.38 -33.37 23.19
C LEU A 9 36.03 -32.65 23.07
N PHE A 10 36.04 -31.41 22.57
CA PHE A 10 34.81 -30.67 22.28
C PHE A 10 34.23 -31.11 20.92
N LEU A 11 33.20 -31.95 20.95
CA LEU A 11 32.41 -32.31 19.77
C LEU A 11 31.51 -31.11 19.38
N ILE A 12 31.91 -30.41 18.31
CA ILE A 12 31.08 -29.39 17.69
C ILE A 12 30.00 -30.11 16.87
N PHE A 13 28.77 -30.14 17.40
CA PHE A 13 27.58 -30.53 16.63
C PHE A 13 27.24 -29.39 15.66
N LEU A 14 27.60 -29.54 14.40
CA LEU A 14 27.08 -28.75 13.29
C LEU A 14 25.62 -29.18 13.05
N GLY A 15 24.70 -28.50 13.70
CA GLY A 15 23.28 -28.62 13.41
C GLY A 15 22.99 -28.09 12.02
N PHE A 16 22.83 -28.96 11.03
CA PHE A 16 22.20 -28.62 9.75
C PHE A 16 20.74 -28.24 10.02
N SER A 17 20.50 -26.94 10.17
CA SER A 17 19.14 -26.40 10.16
C SER A 17 18.60 -26.53 8.75
N CYS A 18 17.82 -27.58 8.54
CA CYS A 18 17.02 -27.76 7.33
C CYS A 18 15.99 -26.63 7.28
N ARG A 19 16.31 -25.58 6.52
CA ARG A 19 15.38 -24.49 6.22
C ARG A 19 14.30 -25.06 5.31
N LYS A 20 13.22 -25.57 5.91
CA LYS A 20 11.98 -25.87 5.19
C LYS A 20 11.54 -24.58 4.52
N SER A 21 11.61 -24.52 3.20
CA SER A 21 10.92 -23.52 2.41
C SER A 21 9.43 -23.64 2.72
N ILE A 22 8.92 -22.70 3.48
CA ILE A 22 7.47 -22.54 3.66
C ILE A 22 6.99 -21.99 2.31
N GLU A 23 6.54 -22.86 1.42
CA GLU A 23 5.62 -22.47 0.36
C GLU A 23 4.37 -21.96 1.08
N SER A 24 4.24 -20.63 1.18
CA SER A 24 3.05 -20.00 1.70
C SER A 24 1.92 -20.28 0.69
N GLU A 25 1.07 -21.22 1.05
CA GLU A 25 -0.16 -21.48 0.33
C GLU A 25 -1.01 -20.21 0.38
N LEU A 26 -1.41 -19.72 -0.79
CA LEU A 26 -2.19 -18.49 -0.96
C LEU A 26 -3.57 -18.68 -0.32
N VAL A 27 -3.73 -18.25 0.90
CA VAL A 27 -5.02 -18.31 1.61
C VAL A 27 -5.80 -17.04 1.30
N LEU A 28 -6.53 -17.05 0.18
CA LEU A 28 -7.57 -16.06 -0.06
C LEU A 28 -8.58 -16.11 1.11
N PRO A 29 -9.17 -14.99 1.54
CA PRO A 29 -10.19 -15.00 2.57
C PRO A 29 -11.23 -16.08 2.26
N LYS A 30 -11.52 -16.95 3.20
CA LYS A 30 -12.41 -18.12 3.04
C LYS A 30 -13.75 -17.82 2.36
N SER A 31 -14.21 -16.56 2.42
CA SER A 31 -15.41 -16.07 1.75
C SER A 31 -15.30 -15.99 0.22
N ILE A 32 -14.08 -15.96 -0.36
CA ILE A 32 -13.85 -15.86 -1.79
C ILE A 32 -13.67 -17.26 -2.42
N ILE A 33 -13.23 -18.26 -1.64
CA ILE A 33 -12.90 -19.62 -2.13
C ILE A 33 -14.12 -20.55 -2.17
N ALA A 34 -15.24 -20.20 -1.54
CA ALA A 34 -16.36 -21.12 -1.35
C ALA A 34 -17.23 -21.41 -2.61
N GLN A 35 -16.93 -20.81 -3.78
CA GLN A 35 -17.62 -21.13 -5.02
C GLN A 35 -16.66 -21.75 -6.03
N LYS A 36 -17.01 -22.95 -6.48
CA LYS A 36 -16.27 -23.84 -7.37
C LYS A 36 -16.16 -23.34 -8.84
N ASP A 37 -16.74 -22.19 -9.15
CA ASP A 37 -16.74 -21.57 -10.47
C ASP A 37 -16.05 -20.22 -10.42
N SER A 38 -15.15 -19.98 -11.35
CA SER A 38 -14.34 -18.78 -11.63
C SER A 38 -14.56 -17.56 -10.70
N VAL A 39 -13.61 -17.30 -9.79
CA VAL A 39 -13.68 -16.14 -8.90
C VAL A 39 -13.39 -14.87 -9.69
N ALA A 40 -14.38 -13.97 -9.74
CA ALA A 40 -14.20 -12.61 -10.24
C ALA A 40 -13.62 -11.74 -9.10
N ILE A 41 -12.48 -11.09 -9.32
CA ILE A 41 -11.93 -10.10 -8.42
C ILE A 41 -12.28 -8.71 -8.92
N SER A 42 -12.90 -7.90 -8.06
CA SER A 42 -13.12 -6.48 -8.28
C SER A 42 -12.40 -5.65 -7.24
N TRP A 43 -11.55 -4.74 -7.70
CA TRP A 43 -10.78 -3.84 -6.85
C TRP A 43 -11.12 -2.39 -7.20
N LEU A 44 -11.48 -1.59 -6.19
CA LEU A 44 -11.65 -0.15 -6.30
C LEU A 44 -10.44 0.55 -5.71
N ALA A 45 -9.72 1.32 -6.54
CA ALA A 45 -8.56 2.10 -6.14
C ALA A 45 -8.95 3.58 -6.00
N LEU A 46 -8.92 4.08 -4.77
CA LEU A 46 -9.31 5.44 -4.39
C LEU A 46 -8.09 6.29 -4.09
N GLY A 47 -8.04 7.51 -4.63
CA GLY A 47 -6.93 8.40 -4.28
C GLY A 47 -6.69 9.60 -5.20
N ASP A 48 -5.43 9.93 -5.30
CA ASP A 48 -4.89 11.09 -6.04
C ASP A 48 -3.95 10.66 -7.18
N SER A 49 -2.94 11.48 -7.49
CA SER A 49 -1.93 11.21 -8.51
C SER A 49 -1.15 9.92 -8.28
N TYR A 50 -0.90 9.57 -7.03
CA TYR A 50 -0.21 8.32 -6.69
C TYR A 50 -1.04 7.08 -7.02
N THR A 51 -2.35 7.17 -6.90
CA THR A 51 -3.26 6.06 -7.24
C THR A 51 -3.53 5.97 -8.73
N ILE A 52 -3.78 7.12 -9.39
CA ILE A 52 -3.97 7.14 -10.86
C ILE A 52 -2.67 6.89 -11.63
N GLY A 53 -1.52 6.92 -10.96
CA GLY A 53 -0.22 6.63 -11.55
C GLY A 53 0.25 7.72 -12.50
N GLN A 54 0.29 8.96 -12.01
CA GLN A 54 0.88 10.07 -12.76
C GLN A 54 2.32 9.71 -13.17
N GLY A 55 2.65 9.91 -14.45
CA GLY A 55 3.98 9.67 -14.99
C GLY A 55 4.28 8.23 -15.42
N VAL A 56 3.32 7.29 -15.31
CA VAL A 56 3.47 5.90 -15.75
C VAL A 56 2.26 5.42 -16.53
N ASN A 57 2.41 4.32 -17.29
CA ASN A 57 1.32 3.68 -18.00
C ASN A 57 0.33 2.99 -17.05
N GLN A 58 -0.88 2.72 -17.51
CA GLN A 58 -1.91 2.09 -16.70
C GLN A 58 -1.49 0.72 -16.12
N SER A 59 -0.80 -0.10 -16.91
CA SER A 59 -0.29 -1.40 -16.48
C SER A 59 0.83 -1.31 -15.42
N GLU A 60 1.48 -0.15 -15.30
CA GLU A 60 2.61 0.09 -14.40
C GLU A 60 2.19 0.68 -13.04
N ARG A 61 0.92 1.03 -12.87
CA ARG A 61 0.35 1.52 -11.60
C ARG A 61 0.38 0.42 -10.54
N PHE A 62 0.58 0.79 -9.26
CA PHE A 62 0.66 -0.23 -8.20
C PHE A 62 -0.57 -1.16 -8.12
N PRO A 63 -1.83 -0.69 -8.32
CA PRO A 63 -2.97 -1.61 -8.27
C PRO A 63 -2.96 -2.62 -9.43
N SER A 64 -2.56 -2.18 -10.62
CA SER A 64 -2.44 -3.07 -11.79
C SER A 64 -1.37 -4.12 -11.57
N GLN A 65 -0.18 -3.71 -11.14
CA GLN A 65 0.94 -4.62 -10.88
C GLN A 65 0.63 -5.60 -9.73
N ALA A 66 0.02 -5.13 -8.63
CA ALA A 66 -0.38 -6.01 -7.53
C ALA A 66 -1.42 -7.06 -7.96
N LEU A 67 -2.35 -6.67 -8.83
CA LEU A 67 -3.35 -7.58 -9.38
C LEU A 67 -2.74 -8.63 -10.31
N GLU A 68 -1.64 -8.30 -11.02
CA GLU A 68 -0.90 -9.25 -11.84
C GLU A 68 -0.09 -10.26 -11.00
N LEU A 69 0.35 -9.89 -9.80
CA LEU A 69 1.01 -10.81 -8.86
C LEU A 69 0.04 -11.89 -8.35
N LEU A 70 -1.26 -11.63 -8.36
CA LEU A 70 -2.31 -12.63 -8.05
C LEU A 70 -2.42 -13.66 -9.19
N LYS A 71 -1.44 -14.55 -9.31
CA LYS A 71 -1.38 -15.62 -10.33
C LYS A 71 -2.25 -16.84 -9.96
N VAL A 72 -3.44 -16.63 -9.41
CA VAL A 72 -4.31 -17.75 -9.05
C VAL A 72 -5.03 -18.25 -10.30
N LYS A 73 -4.83 -19.51 -10.69
CA LYS A 73 -5.45 -20.15 -11.88
C LYS A 73 -6.99 -20.08 -11.89
N LEU A 74 -7.63 -19.83 -10.75
CA LEU A 74 -9.07 -19.76 -10.60
C LEU A 74 -9.65 -18.35 -10.82
N ILE A 75 -8.80 -17.31 -10.96
CA ILE A 75 -9.27 -15.94 -11.19
C ILE A 75 -9.39 -15.71 -12.68
N GLN A 76 -10.60 -15.82 -13.22
CA GLN A 76 -10.84 -15.61 -14.65
C GLN A 76 -11.16 -14.15 -15.00
N ASN A 77 -11.77 -13.40 -14.09
CA ASN A 77 -12.14 -12.00 -14.32
C ASN A 77 -11.55 -11.08 -13.26
N LYS A 78 -10.70 -10.14 -13.68
CA LYS A 78 -10.12 -9.09 -12.85
C LYS A 78 -10.71 -7.74 -13.28
N ARG A 79 -11.46 -7.08 -12.41
CA ARG A 79 -11.97 -5.72 -12.64
C ARG A 79 -11.25 -4.74 -11.72
N LEU A 80 -10.57 -3.77 -12.28
CA LEU A 80 -9.90 -2.69 -11.56
C LEU A 80 -10.56 -1.37 -11.93
N THR A 81 -11.14 -0.70 -10.93
CA THR A 81 -11.81 0.60 -11.07
C THR A 81 -11.00 1.65 -10.31
N TYR A 82 -10.83 2.82 -10.91
CA TYR A 82 -10.16 3.95 -10.30
C TYR A 82 -11.13 5.09 -10.04
N ILE A 83 -11.12 5.64 -8.82
CA ILE A 83 -11.64 6.97 -8.49
C ILE A 83 -10.46 7.73 -7.93
N ALA A 84 -9.69 8.30 -8.82
CA ALA A 84 -8.46 8.98 -8.49
C ALA A 84 -8.11 9.98 -9.61
N LYS A 85 -7.56 11.12 -9.22
CA LYS A 85 -7.12 12.15 -10.16
C LYS A 85 -5.95 12.94 -9.59
N THR A 86 -5.02 13.33 -10.47
CA THR A 86 -3.91 14.22 -10.11
C THR A 86 -4.40 15.50 -9.47
N GLY A 87 -3.79 15.87 -8.34
CA GLY A 87 -4.08 17.09 -7.62
C GLY A 87 -5.24 16.98 -6.61
N TRP A 88 -5.98 15.87 -6.58
CA TRP A 88 -7.10 15.73 -5.66
C TRP A 88 -6.66 15.71 -4.20
N THR A 89 -7.33 16.55 -3.41
CA THR A 89 -7.34 16.51 -1.95
C THR A 89 -8.30 15.45 -1.43
N SER A 90 -8.31 15.24 -0.12
CA SER A 90 -9.31 14.40 0.53
C SER A 90 -10.75 14.90 0.31
N ALA A 91 -10.95 16.21 0.21
CA ALA A 91 -12.26 16.79 -0.10
C ALA A 91 -12.72 16.47 -1.52
N ASP A 92 -11.84 16.61 -2.50
CA ASP A 92 -12.13 16.29 -3.92
C ASP A 92 -12.49 14.82 -4.10
N LEU A 93 -11.73 13.92 -3.48
CA LEU A 93 -12.02 12.49 -3.52
C LEU A 93 -13.39 12.18 -2.89
N LEU A 94 -13.71 12.80 -1.76
CA LEU A 94 -15.00 12.59 -1.09
C LEU A 94 -16.18 13.03 -1.98
N ILE A 95 -16.06 14.16 -2.66
CA ILE A 95 -17.05 14.63 -3.63
C ILE A 95 -17.20 13.64 -4.77
N ALA A 96 -16.08 13.25 -5.40
CA ALA A 96 -16.09 12.32 -6.53
C ALA A 96 -16.71 10.96 -6.18
N MET A 97 -16.53 10.47 -4.95
CA MET A 97 -17.17 9.25 -4.46
C MET A 97 -18.69 9.41 -4.26
N GLY A 98 -19.18 10.63 -4.00
CA GLY A 98 -20.61 10.94 -3.87
C GLY A 98 -21.32 11.03 -5.21
N GLU A 99 -20.62 11.44 -6.26
CA GLU A 99 -21.20 11.65 -7.61
C GLU A 99 -21.38 10.35 -8.41
N GLN A 100 -20.75 9.25 -7.98
CA GLN A 100 -20.77 7.99 -8.71
C GLN A 100 -21.65 6.96 -8.03
N ASN A 101 -22.47 6.27 -8.84
CA ASN A 101 -23.18 5.08 -8.38
C ASN A 101 -22.21 3.89 -8.36
N LEU A 102 -21.52 3.72 -7.21
CA LEU A 102 -20.51 2.69 -7.04
C LEU A 102 -21.14 1.40 -6.56
N GLU A 103 -20.91 0.33 -7.30
CA GLU A 103 -21.23 -1.03 -6.88
C GLU A 103 -20.22 -1.54 -5.84
N GLY A 104 -20.60 -2.61 -5.13
CA GLY A 104 -19.68 -3.29 -4.19
C GLY A 104 -18.47 -3.89 -4.89
N HIS A 105 -17.33 -3.88 -4.17
CA HIS A 105 -16.06 -4.42 -4.63
C HIS A 105 -15.50 -5.45 -3.63
N ASN A 106 -14.70 -6.38 -4.12
CA ASN A 106 -14.01 -7.36 -3.25
C ASN A 106 -12.92 -6.70 -2.43
N PHE A 107 -12.21 -5.71 -3.01
CA PHE A 107 -11.14 -4.96 -2.37
C PHE A 107 -11.31 -3.47 -2.63
N VAL A 108 -10.95 -2.66 -1.64
CA VAL A 108 -10.85 -1.21 -1.76
C VAL A 108 -9.51 -0.75 -1.21
N SER A 109 -8.72 -0.04 -2.01
CA SER A 109 -7.51 0.63 -1.54
C SER A 109 -7.73 2.13 -1.43
N LEU A 110 -7.12 2.74 -0.43
CA LEU A 110 -7.21 4.18 -0.18
C LEU A 110 -5.82 4.77 0.03
N LEU A 111 -5.46 5.74 -0.81
CA LEU A 111 -4.23 6.54 -0.72
C LEU A 111 -4.55 7.97 -1.13
N VAL A 112 -4.68 8.88 -0.16
CA VAL A 112 -4.96 10.31 -0.38
C VAL A 112 -4.42 11.14 0.78
N GLY A 113 -4.04 12.39 0.51
CA GLY A 113 -3.65 13.35 1.53
C GLY A 113 -2.36 14.11 1.23
N VAL A 114 -1.59 13.74 0.21
CA VAL A 114 -0.39 14.50 -0.16
C VAL A 114 -0.76 15.91 -0.61
N ASN A 115 -1.87 16.07 -1.35
CA ASN A 115 -2.34 17.37 -1.80
C ASN A 115 -2.96 18.19 -0.66
N ASP A 116 -3.55 17.55 0.34
CA ASP A 116 -3.96 18.24 1.58
C ASP A 116 -2.75 18.86 2.29
N GLN A 117 -1.65 18.09 2.43
CA GLN A 117 -0.40 18.61 3.00
C GLN A 117 0.19 19.72 2.15
N TYR A 118 0.30 19.52 0.83
CA TYR A 118 0.91 20.49 -0.09
C TYR A 118 0.15 21.81 -0.13
N GLN A 119 -1.18 21.78 -0.05
CA GLN A 119 -2.05 22.96 -0.04
C GLN A 119 -2.23 23.58 1.36
N GLY A 120 -1.63 22.99 2.40
CA GLY A 120 -1.72 23.49 3.76
C GLY A 120 -3.11 23.32 4.41
N ILE A 121 -3.88 22.32 3.96
CA ILE A 121 -5.15 21.97 4.60
C ILE A 121 -4.87 21.51 6.04
N ASP A 122 -5.63 22.04 6.99
CA ASP A 122 -5.42 21.69 8.38
C ASP A 122 -5.76 20.23 8.69
N THR A 123 -5.06 19.67 9.67
CA THR A 123 -5.16 18.24 10.01
C THR A 123 -6.54 17.85 10.56
N SER A 124 -7.34 18.78 11.07
CA SER A 124 -8.71 18.51 11.56
C SER A 124 -9.67 18.31 10.40
N THR A 125 -9.55 19.14 9.37
CA THR A 125 -10.29 19.00 8.10
C THR A 125 -9.93 17.71 7.39
N TYR A 126 -8.63 17.43 7.23
CA TYR A 126 -8.16 16.15 6.67
C TYR A 126 -8.72 14.95 7.44
N ARG A 127 -8.61 14.94 8.77
CA ARG A 127 -9.13 13.88 9.63
C ARG A 127 -10.61 13.60 9.37
N LYS A 128 -11.43 14.66 9.31
CA LYS A 128 -12.88 14.57 9.04
C LYS A 128 -13.12 13.92 7.67
N ASN A 129 -12.49 14.45 6.64
CA ASN A 129 -12.64 13.95 5.27
C ASN A 129 -12.19 12.50 5.16
N PHE A 130 -10.99 12.18 5.65
CA PHE A 130 -10.43 10.83 5.60
C PHE A 130 -11.31 9.81 6.34
N THR A 131 -11.90 10.18 7.49
CA THR A 131 -12.84 9.32 8.21
C THR A 131 -14.07 9.01 7.35
N ASN A 132 -14.64 10.01 6.69
CA ASN A 132 -15.82 9.83 5.83
C ASN A 132 -15.48 8.96 4.61
N ILE A 133 -14.31 9.18 3.98
CA ILE A 133 -13.83 8.36 2.86
C ILE A 133 -13.67 6.90 3.30
N LEU A 134 -13.01 6.66 4.44
CA LEU A 134 -12.79 5.30 4.93
C LEU A 134 -14.12 4.59 5.24
N ASN A 135 -15.06 5.26 5.90
CA ASN A 135 -16.38 4.70 6.18
C ASN A 135 -17.12 4.33 4.88
N ARG A 136 -17.06 5.20 3.87
CA ARG A 136 -17.63 4.90 2.55
C ARG A 136 -16.90 3.76 1.87
N SER A 137 -15.57 3.68 1.99
CA SER A 137 -14.76 2.58 1.46
C SER A 137 -15.17 1.22 2.05
N ILE A 138 -15.43 1.17 3.36
CA ILE A 138 -15.93 -0.04 4.03
C ILE A 138 -17.30 -0.45 3.49
N GLN A 139 -18.21 0.50 3.29
CA GLN A 139 -19.52 0.22 2.67
C GLN A 139 -19.35 -0.39 1.27
N LEU A 140 -18.48 0.21 0.44
CA LEU A 140 -18.17 -0.26 -0.91
C LEU A 140 -17.46 -1.62 -0.93
N ALA A 141 -16.81 -2.00 0.17
CA ALA A 141 -16.24 -3.33 0.39
C ALA A 141 -17.26 -4.35 0.96
N GLY A 142 -18.56 -4.06 0.84
CA GLY A 142 -19.64 -4.92 1.35
C GLY A 142 -19.76 -4.90 2.89
N GLY A 143 -19.29 -3.86 3.55
CA GLY A 143 -19.27 -3.72 5.01
C GLY A 143 -18.13 -4.49 5.70
N ASP A 144 -17.27 -5.17 4.95
CA ASP A 144 -16.13 -5.92 5.51
C ASP A 144 -14.86 -5.06 5.50
N GLN A 145 -14.50 -4.52 6.67
CA GLN A 145 -13.32 -3.69 6.85
C GLN A 145 -12.01 -4.41 6.51
N ARG A 146 -11.96 -5.75 6.54
CA ARG A 146 -10.80 -6.56 6.16
C ARG A 146 -10.53 -6.51 4.66
N ARG A 147 -11.48 -6.03 3.87
CA ARG A 147 -11.38 -5.83 2.42
C ARG A 147 -10.92 -4.42 2.05
N VAL A 148 -10.68 -3.57 3.05
CA VAL A 148 -10.17 -2.21 2.87
C VAL A 148 -8.75 -2.12 3.36
N PHE A 149 -7.85 -1.63 2.52
CA PHE A 149 -6.49 -1.33 2.94
C PHE A 149 -6.11 0.11 2.61
N VAL A 150 -5.49 0.74 3.58
CA VAL A 150 -4.98 2.10 3.51
C VAL A 150 -3.47 2.04 3.30
N LEU A 151 -2.97 2.80 2.32
CA LEU A 151 -1.54 3.04 2.18
C LEU A 151 -1.19 4.37 2.84
N SER A 152 -0.01 4.43 3.46
CA SER A 152 0.55 5.70 3.92
C SER A 152 0.82 6.63 2.75
N ILE A 153 0.78 7.95 3.00
CA ILE A 153 1.18 8.96 2.04
C ILE A 153 2.70 8.84 1.83
N PRO A 154 3.19 8.70 0.59
CA PRO A 154 4.62 8.66 0.31
C PRO A 154 5.29 10.00 0.64
N ASP A 155 6.52 9.95 1.11
CA ASP A 155 7.31 11.14 1.35
C ASP A 155 8.04 11.56 0.07
N TYR A 156 7.63 12.70 -0.49
CA TYR A 156 8.22 13.24 -1.72
C TYR A 156 9.39 14.19 -1.47
N SER A 157 9.75 14.46 -0.21
CA SER A 157 10.77 15.45 0.15
C SER A 157 12.14 15.21 -0.50
N LEU A 158 12.45 13.95 -0.82
CA LEU A 158 13.75 13.55 -1.39
C LEU A 158 13.71 13.31 -2.91
N THR A 159 12.58 13.54 -3.56
CA THR A 159 12.48 13.55 -5.03
C THR A 159 13.19 14.78 -5.61
N PRO A 160 13.54 14.82 -6.91
CA PRO A 160 14.11 15.99 -7.56
C PRO A 160 13.33 17.29 -7.33
N ILE A 161 12.00 17.25 -7.41
CA ILE A 161 11.12 18.40 -7.12
C ILE A 161 11.08 18.70 -5.62
N GLY A 162 10.88 17.69 -4.77
CA GLY A 162 10.76 17.87 -3.32
C GLY A 162 11.99 18.51 -2.69
N ARG A 163 13.19 18.17 -3.20
CA ARG A 163 14.47 18.77 -2.73
C ARG A 163 14.64 20.25 -3.02
N GLN A 164 13.80 20.84 -3.87
CA GLN A 164 13.76 22.26 -4.12
C GLN A 164 12.87 23.02 -3.11
N LEU A 165 12.19 22.31 -2.24
CA LEU A 165 11.29 22.83 -1.23
C LEU A 165 11.87 22.62 0.19
N ASP A 166 11.11 22.99 1.21
CA ASP A 166 11.47 22.72 2.61
C ASP A 166 11.29 21.22 2.93
N THR A 167 12.33 20.45 2.74
CA THR A 167 12.32 18.99 2.92
C THR A 167 11.98 18.57 4.34
N LEU A 168 12.43 19.33 5.36
CA LEU A 168 12.17 19.03 6.77
C LEU A 168 10.69 19.28 7.12
N LYS A 169 10.13 20.36 6.61
CA LYS A 169 8.71 20.66 6.75
C LYS A 169 7.86 19.57 6.12
N ILE A 170 8.15 19.21 4.85
CA ILE A 170 7.41 18.16 4.13
C ILE A 170 7.42 16.86 4.94
N ARG A 171 8.60 16.37 5.35
CA ARG A 171 8.71 15.13 6.12
C ARG A 171 7.87 15.14 7.38
N ARG A 172 7.99 16.20 8.19
CA ARG A 172 7.24 16.34 9.44
C ARG A 172 5.74 16.36 9.21
N GLU A 173 5.28 17.09 8.19
CA GLU A 173 3.85 17.20 7.90
C GLU A 173 3.29 15.89 7.34
N ILE A 174 4.00 15.22 6.42
CA ILE A 174 3.62 13.87 5.93
C ILE A 174 3.52 12.88 7.10
N ASP A 175 4.47 12.91 8.06
CA ASP A 175 4.39 12.07 9.24
C ASP A 175 3.13 12.35 10.08
N TRP A 176 2.74 13.62 10.25
CA TRP A 176 1.51 13.98 10.96
C TRP A 176 0.25 13.46 10.25
N PHE A 177 0.18 13.62 8.94
CA PHE A 177 -0.94 13.10 8.15
C PHE A 177 -0.99 11.56 8.22
N ASN A 178 0.15 10.90 8.15
CA ASN A 178 0.25 9.45 8.26
C ASN A 178 -0.09 8.91 9.66
N VAL A 179 0.20 9.64 10.72
CA VAL A 179 -0.29 9.30 12.07
C VAL A 179 -1.82 9.33 12.12
N ILE A 180 -2.45 10.30 11.44
CA ILE A 180 -3.91 10.44 11.40
C ILE A 180 -4.54 9.28 10.64
N ASN A 181 -4.12 9.04 9.39
CA ASN A 181 -4.72 8.01 8.55
C ASN A 181 -4.48 6.60 9.12
N LYS A 182 -3.29 6.33 9.67
CA LYS A 182 -2.97 5.08 10.36
C LYS A 182 -3.88 4.83 11.55
N ARG A 183 -4.05 5.85 12.42
CA ARG A 183 -4.93 5.74 13.59
C ARG A 183 -6.36 5.41 13.16
N ILE A 184 -6.91 6.13 12.18
CA ILE A 184 -8.28 5.93 11.71
C ILE A 184 -8.44 4.54 11.08
N ALA A 185 -7.49 4.10 10.24
CA ALA A 185 -7.52 2.77 9.65
C ALA A 185 -7.55 1.66 10.71
N LEU A 186 -6.62 1.70 11.68
CA LEU A 186 -6.52 0.68 12.73
C LEU A 186 -7.72 0.69 13.68
N GLN A 187 -8.25 1.86 14.03
CA GLN A 187 -9.47 1.97 14.86
C GLN A 187 -10.69 1.33 14.16
N ASN A 188 -10.74 1.39 12.83
CA ASN A 188 -11.78 0.75 12.03
C ASN A 188 -11.41 -0.69 11.60
N LYS A 189 -10.34 -1.27 12.15
CA LYS A 189 -9.86 -2.63 11.84
C LYS A 189 -9.58 -2.86 10.34
N CYS A 190 -9.29 -1.79 9.60
CA CYS A 190 -8.80 -1.84 8.24
C CYS A 190 -7.30 -2.15 8.25
N PHE A 191 -6.82 -2.76 7.18
CA PHE A 191 -5.40 -2.99 6.99
C PHE A 191 -4.68 -1.67 6.70
N TYR A 192 -3.47 -1.51 7.23
CA TYR A 192 -2.63 -0.33 6.97
C TYR A 192 -1.24 -0.77 6.50
N LEU A 193 -0.82 -0.27 5.34
CA LEU A 193 0.47 -0.55 4.75
C LEU A 193 1.32 0.72 4.69
N ASP A 194 2.46 0.72 5.36
CA ASP A 194 3.39 1.83 5.35
C ASP A 194 4.32 1.73 4.12
N ILE A 195 4.20 2.70 3.22
CA ILE A 195 5.05 2.86 2.03
C ILE A 195 5.89 4.14 2.09
N THR A 196 5.79 4.91 3.18
CA THR A 196 6.46 6.22 3.33
C THR A 196 7.98 6.10 3.22
N GLU A 197 8.55 5.07 3.85
CA GLU A 197 9.99 4.85 3.85
C GLU A 197 10.55 4.53 2.46
N LEU A 198 9.76 3.94 1.57
CA LEU A 198 10.16 3.73 0.18
C LEU A 198 10.42 5.08 -0.52
N GLY A 199 9.58 6.09 -0.30
CA GLY A 199 9.80 7.46 -0.79
C GLY A 199 11.09 8.07 -0.24
N ARG A 200 11.38 7.85 1.05
CA ARG A 200 12.58 8.37 1.73
C ARG A 200 13.89 7.79 1.20
N THR A 201 13.83 6.62 0.58
CA THR A 201 15.00 6.01 -0.05
C THR A 201 15.23 6.45 -1.51
N ALA A 202 14.30 7.19 -2.11
CA ALA A 202 14.34 7.60 -3.51
C ALA A 202 15.63 8.33 -3.93
N LYS A 203 16.27 9.10 -3.01
CA LYS A 203 17.57 9.74 -3.29
C LYS A 203 18.68 8.76 -3.66
N ASN A 204 18.61 7.52 -3.16
CA ASN A 204 19.60 6.48 -3.41
C ASN A 204 19.24 5.64 -4.67
N TYR A 205 18.02 5.80 -5.16
CA TYR A 205 17.47 5.07 -6.29
C TYR A 205 16.80 6.02 -7.28
N PRO A 206 17.57 6.77 -8.10
CA PRO A 206 17.01 7.77 -9.05
C PRO A 206 15.96 7.19 -10.00
N ASN A 207 16.06 5.90 -10.33
CA ASN A 207 15.11 5.18 -11.16
C ASN A 207 13.77 4.85 -10.46
N TRP A 208 13.61 5.21 -9.17
CA TRP A 208 12.35 5.08 -8.45
C TRP A 208 11.43 6.28 -8.65
N VAL A 209 11.95 7.36 -9.24
CA VAL A 209 11.18 8.55 -9.57
C VAL A 209 10.89 8.58 -11.06
N ALA A 210 9.66 8.93 -11.44
CA ALA A 210 9.25 9.10 -12.82
C ALA A 210 9.96 10.30 -13.46
N GLN A 211 9.82 10.44 -14.79
CA GLN A 211 10.50 11.52 -15.53
C GLN A 211 10.06 12.94 -15.12
N ASP A 212 8.91 13.08 -14.49
CA ASP A 212 8.42 14.35 -13.96
C ASP A 212 9.18 14.83 -12.71
N GLY A 213 10.07 14.00 -12.16
CA GLY A 213 10.89 14.33 -11.00
C GLY A 213 10.15 14.35 -9.65
N LEU A 214 8.91 13.86 -9.62
CA LEU A 214 8.05 13.88 -8.42
C LEU A 214 7.41 12.53 -8.10
N HIS A 215 6.68 11.96 -9.08
CA HIS A 215 5.88 10.76 -8.85
C HIS A 215 6.74 9.48 -8.90
N PRO A 216 6.24 8.37 -8.33
CA PRO A 216 6.92 7.09 -8.41
C PRO A 216 7.01 6.58 -9.84
N SER A 217 8.15 5.97 -10.18
CA SER A 217 8.31 5.25 -11.45
C SER A 217 7.55 3.91 -11.42
N ALA A 218 7.47 3.25 -12.58
CA ALA A 218 6.97 1.89 -12.71
C ALA A 218 7.68 0.91 -11.76
N LEU A 219 9.00 1.08 -11.57
CA LEU A 219 9.80 0.26 -10.65
C LEU A 219 9.43 0.51 -9.18
N ALA A 220 9.24 1.76 -8.77
CA ALA A 220 8.78 2.07 -7.42
C ALA A 220 7.38 1.49 -7.17
N TYR A 221 6.48 1.62 -8.12
CA TYR A 221 5.14 1.00 -8.04
C TYR A 221 5.19 -0.54 -7.97
N SER A 222 6.17 -1.18 -8.61
CA SER A 222 6.34 -2.64 -8.47
C SER A 222 6.68 -3.03 -7.02
N LYS A 223 7.49 -2.20 -6.32
CA LYS A 223 7.80 -2.45 -4.91
C LYS A 223 6.58 -2.27 -4.00
N TRP A 224 5.73 -1.29 -4.28
CA TRP A 224 4.45 -1.15 -3.57
C TRP A 224 3.54 -2.34 -3.83
N ALA A 225 3.46 -2.81 -5.08
CA ALA A 225 2.69 -3.98 -5.46
C ALA A 225 3.17 -5.27 -4.77
N GLU A 226 4.48 -5.49 -4.69
CA GLU A 226 5.09 -6.60 -3.95
C GLU A 226 4.71 -6.56 -2.45
N LEU A 227 4.76 -5.37 -1.82
CA LEU A 227 4.37 -5.19 -0.42
C LEU A 227 2.87 -5.44 -0.20
N ILE A 228 2.01 -4.93 -1.09
CA ILE A 228 0.56 -5.17 -1.04
C ILE A 228 0.28 -6.67 -1.17
N TYR A 229 0.91 -7.32 -2.14
CA TYR A 229 0.77 -8.75 -2.35
C TYR A 229 1.19 -9.54 -1.10
N ALA A 230 2.40 -9.30 -0.60
CA ALA A 230 2.97 -10.04 0.52
C ALA A 230 2.24 -9.83 1.85
N ASN A 231 1.64 -8.66 2.08
CA ASN A 231 1.08 -8.30 3.37
C ASN A 231 -0.45 -8.30 3.42
N TYR A 232 -1.11 -8.25 2.27
CA TYR A 232 -2.56 -8.12 2.21
C TYR A 232 -3.24 -9.17 1.34
N LEU A 233 -2.69 -9.49 0.17
CA LEU A 233 -3.36 -10.37 -0.79
C LEU A 233 -3.06 -11.87 -0.56
N ILE A 234 -2.10 -12.20 0.31
CA ILE A 234 -1.75 -13.58 0.68
C ILE A 234 -2.58 -14.08 1.89
N TYR A 235 -3.16 -13.17 2.67
CA TYR A 235 -3.97 -13.48 3.85
C TYR A 235 -5.46 -13.37 3.54
#